data_e0aef53ae9823489736cf853c6e1ddc4
#
_entry.id   e0aef53ae9823489736cf853c6e1ddc4
#
_cell.length_a   1.000
_cell.length_b   1.000
_cell.length_c   1.000
_cell.angle_alpha   90.00
_cell.angle_beta   90.00
_cell.angle_gamma   90.00
#
_symmetry.space_group_name_H-M   'P 1'
#
loop_
_entity.id
_entity.type
_entity.pdbx_description
1 polymer ?
#
loop_
_entity_poly.entity_id
_entity_poly.type
_entity_poly.pdbx_seq_one_letter_code
_entity_poly.pdbx_strand_id
1 'polypeptide(L)'
;MEVRRWKFHMVCFYCFIVSLFSYGQSKINGISFVASDNQITADAIEPVISINANWVTLMPFGFMKTESDTLLVFNSKRQWINERKEGIEATSKLFKSKKIKVMLKPQIWIPKGGFTGNIKMKSEKEWITFENNYEKFILFYAKIAQTSNCELFCIGTEMNSFVIARPKYWVNLISKIKKIFTGKITYTENWDTYATVPFLDSLDYIGIDAYFPLDNAKTPTIKATETAWQPLKKEMKQLAKKHNKKILFTEYGYQSKDYTTLEPWDHSKSSTVNLKGQENALTAIFNQFWKEDWFAGGFLWKWYDNNIEAGGTSDSDYTVQNKPSEKIVKKQYSKK
;
A
#
# COMPACT_ATOMS: atom_id res chain seq x y z
N MET A 1 -63.87 -25.82 -52.72
CA MET A 1 -63.24 -24.52 -52.61
C MET A 1 -62.79 -24.39 -51.14
N GLU A 2 -61.53 -24.80 -50.84
CA GLU A 2 -60.95 -24.78 -49.48
C GLU A 2 -60.08 -23.53 -49.35
N VAL A 3 -60.40 -22.72 -48.37
CA VAL A 3 -59.69 -21.52 -48.03
C VAL A 3 -58.63 -21.86 -46.95
N ARG A 4 -57.35 -21.93 -47.35
CA ARG A 4 -56.22 -22.10 -46.43
C ARG A 4 -56.00 -20.82 -45.63
N ARG A 5 -56.22 -20.87 -44.28
CA ARG A 5 -55.84 -19.83 -43.33
C ARG A 5 -54.34 -19.96 -43.03
N TRP A 6 -53.54 -18.94 -43.41
CA TRP A 6 -52.17 -18.75 -42.96
C TRP A 6 -52.18 -18.09 -41.58
N LYS A 7 -51.62 -18.82 -40.60
CA LYS A 7 -51.32 -18.24 -39.27
C LYS A 7 -49.97 -17.59 -39.32
N PHE A 8 -49.91 -16.25 -39.21
CA PHE A 8 -48.69 -15.51 -38.96
C PHE A 8 -48.27 -15.71 -37.49
N HIS A 9 -47.14 -16.36 -37.25
CA HIS A 9 -46.47 -16.39 -35.95
C HIS A 9 -45.56 -15.19 -35.88
N MET A 10 -45.95 -14.18 -35.08
CA MET A 10 -45.14 -13.02 -34.77
C MET A 10 -44.19 -13.42 -33.63
N VAL A 11 -42.91 -13.63 -33.99
CA VAL A 11 -41.83 -13.89 -33.03
C VAL A 11 -41.36 -12.55 -32.51
N CYS A 12 -41.77 -12.20 -31.26
CA CYS A 12 -41.23 -11.06 -30.56
C CYS A 12 -39.80 -11.35 -30.07
N PHE A 13 -38.81 -10.75 -30.75
CA PHE A 13 -37.43 -10.74 -30.29
C PHE A 13 -37.30 -9.72 -29.15
N TYR A 14 -37.32 -10.19 -27.89
CA TYR A 14 -36.93 -9.38 -26.76
C TYR A 14 -35.42 -9.23 -26.75
N CYS A 15 -34.90 -8.11 -27.25
CA CYS A 15 -33.52 -7.72 -27.04
C CYS A 15 -33.33 -7.30 -25.59
N PHE A 16 -32.81 -8.21 -24.76
CA PHE A 16 -32.29 -7.85 -23.43
C PHE A 16 -31.01 -7.03 -23.64
N ILE A 17 -31.14 -5.69 -23.58
CA ILE A 17 -29.99 -4.80 -23.46
C ILE A 17 -29.49 -4.95 -22.02
N VAL A 18 -28.54 -5.86 -21.81
CA VAL A 18 -27.75 -5.89 -20.57
C VAL A 18 -26.84 -4.67 -20.60
N SER A 19 -27.28 -3.60 -19.98
CA SER A 19 -26.41 -2.45 -19.69
C SER A 19 -25.31 -2.93 -18.75
N LEU A 20 -24.15 -3.28 -19.30
CA LEU A 20 -22.93 -3.47 -18.56
C LEU A 20 -22.54 -2.11 -17.96
N PHE A 21 -23.15 -1.77 -16.82
CA PHE A 21 -22.57 -0.74 -15.95
C PHE A 21 -21.21 -1.30 -15.52
N SER A 22 -20.15 -0.92 -16.23
CA SER A 22 -18.81 -1.03 -15.74
C SER A 22 -18.72 -0.15 -14.49
N TYR A 23 -19.04 -0.73 -13.33
CA TYR A 23 -18.69 -0.11 -12.06
C TYR A 23 -17.17 -0.05 -12.04
N GLY A 24 -16.61 1.07 -12.43
CA GLY A 24 -15.18 1.32 -12.28
C GLY A 24 -14.79 0.96 -10.85
N GLN A 25 -13.83 0.07 -10.68
CA GLN A 25 -13.38 -0.34 -9.35
C GLN A 25 -13.03 0.92 -8.55
N SER A 26 -13.71 1.16 -7.44
CA SER A 26 -13.45 2.32 -6.57
C SER A 26 -11.97 2.36 -6.19
N LYS A 27 -11.38 3.55 -6.16
CA LYS A 27 -9.98 3.74 -5.76
C LYS A 27 -9.73 3.20 -4.36
N ILE A 28 -8.55 2.67 -4.15
CA ILE A 28 -8.02 2.37 -2.82
C ILE A 28 -7.67 3.70 -2.17
N ASN A 29 -8.54 4.17 -1.30
CA ASN A 29 -8.36 5.34 -0.45
C ASN A 29 -7.92 4.83 0.93
N GLY A 30 -6.67 4.42 1.02
CA GLY A 30 -6.12 3.70 2.16
C GLY A 30 -5.29 4.57 3.09
N ILE A 31 -5.11 4.09 4.31
CA ILE A 31 -4.15 4.64 5.26
C ILE A 31 -3.25 3.53 5.81
N SER A 32 -2.01 3.88 6.14
CA SER A 32 -1.06 3.03 6.85
C SER A 32 -1.26 3.23 8.36
N PHE A 33 -1.91 2.25 9.00
CA PHE A 33 -2.24 2.31 10.41
C PHE A 33 -1.07 1.77 11.23
N VAL A 34 -0.41 2.64 12.00
CA VAL A 34 0.78 2.31 12.78
C VAL A 34 0.39 1.40 13.94
N ALA A 35 1.13 0.32 14.12
CA ALA A 35 0.96 -0.56 15.28
C ALA A 35 1.32 0.17 16.58
N SER A 36 0.64 -0.18 17.65
CA SER A 36 0.93 0.28 19.01
C SER A 36 0.83 -0.88 20.00
N ASP A 37 1.22 -0.67 21.25
CA ASP A 37 1.04 -1.68 22.30
C ASP A 37 -0.31 -1.54 23.03
N ASN A 38 -1.19 -0.69 22.54
CA ASN A 38 -2.54 -0.52 23.03
C ASN A 38 -3.53 -1.42 22.27
N GLN A 39 -4.52 -1.94 22.96
CA GLN A 39 -5.64 -2.60 22.30
C GLN A 39 -6.42 -1.56 21.48
N ILE A 40 -6.56 -1.80 20.18
CA ILE A 40 -7.30 -0.90 19.29
C ILE A 40 -8.79 -0.99 19.60
N THR A 41 -9.41 0.16 19.85
CA THR A 41 -10.84 0.31 20.18
C THR A 41 -11.63 0.87 19.00
N ALA A 42 -12.94 0.88 19.12
CA ALA A 42 -13.82 1.51 18.13
C ALA A 42 -13.50 3.00 17.97
N ASP A 43 -13.24 3.71 19.07
CA ASP A 43 -12.92 5.14 19.06
C ASP A 43 -11.60 5.44 18.33
N ALA A 44 -10.62 4.54 18.42
CA ALA A 44 -9.34 4.70 17.72
C ALA A 44 -9.48 4.62 16.18
N ILE A 45 -10.52 3.96 15.66
CA ILE A 45 -10.75 3.84 14.21
C ILE A 45 -11.77 4.83 13.64
N GLU A 46 -12.58 5.48 14.48
CA GLU A 46 -13.56 6.49 14.00
C GLU A 46 -12.91 7.65 13.23
N PRO A 47 -11.72 8.19 13.60
CA PRO A 47 -11.05 9.20 12.80
C PRO A 47 -10.69 8.73 11.38
N VAL A 48 -10.31 7.45 11.22
CA VAL A 48 -10.03 6.83 9.92
C VAL A 48 -11.30 6.80 9.05
N ILE A 49 -12.44 6.47 9.65
CA ILE A 49 -13.74 6.47 8.98
C ILE A 49 -14.11 7.89 8.59
N SER A 50 -13.89 8.85 9.48
CA SER A 50 -14.26 10.25 9.30
C SER A 50 -13.60 10.92 8.10
N ILE A 51 -12.41 10.46 7.69
CA ILE A 51 -11.71 10.95 6.48
C ILE A 51 -12.11 10.21 5.20
N ASN A 52 -13.14 9.35 5.25
CA ASN A 52 -13.63 8.53 4.13
C ASN A 52 -12.60 7.50 3.59
N ALA A 53 -11.69 7.03 4.43
CA ALA A 53 -10.83 5.91 4.07
C ALA A 53 -11.69 4.65 3.89
N ASN A 54 -11.43 3.90 2.82
CA ASN A 54 -12.12 2.64 2.53
C ASN A 54 -11.18 1.42 2.65
N TRP A 55 -9.91 1.66 2.94
CA TRP A 55 -8.88 0.67 3.17
C TRP A 55 -7.96 1.07 4.31
N VAL A 56 -7.39 0.08 4.96
CA VAL A 56 -6.30 0.21 5.93
C VAL A 56 -5.22 -0.81 5.62
N THR A 57 -3.95 -0.46 5.82
CA THR A 57 -2.88 -1.45 5.89
C THR A 57 -2.40 -1.62 7.32
N LEU A 58 -2.25 -2.89 7.74
CA LEU A 58 -1.64 -3.29 9.01
C LEU A 58 -0.24 -3.82 8.72
N MET A 59 0.75 -3.36 9.49
CA MET A 59 2.17 -3.56 9.18
C MET A 59 2.89 -4.23 10.35
N PRO A 60 2.76 -5.55 10.52
CA PRO A 60 3.57 -6.26 11.50
C PRO A 60 5.03 -6.34 11.07
N PHE A 61 5.95 -6.30 12.04
CA PHE A 61 7.38 -6.38 11.77
C PHE A 61 7.97 -7.75 12.04
N GLY A 62 8.92 -8.14 11.19
CA GLY A 62 9.96 -9.10 11.49
C GLY A 62 11.26 -8.35 11.77
N PHE A 63 12.09 -8.83 12.69
CA PHE A 63 13.30 -8.14 13.14
C PHE A 63 14.54 -8.92 12.73
N MET A 64 15.46 -8.24 12.05
CA MET A 64 16.83 -8.71 11.74
C MET A 64 17.84 -7.81 12.44
N LYS A 65 19.02 -8.34 12.78
CA LYS A 65 20.08 -7.53 13.42
C LYS A 65 20.85 -6.67 12.41
N THR A 66 21.08 -7.21 11.22
CA THR A 66 21.78 -6.56 10.11
C THR A 66 21.23 -7.08 8.79
N GLU A 67 21.58 -6.43 7.67
CA GLU A 67 21.19 -6.82 6.31
C GLU A 67 21.78 -8.18 5.86
N SER A 68 22.79 -8.69 6.56
CA SER A 68 23.39 -10.01 6.27
C SER A 68 23.08 -11.09 7.33
N ASP A 69 22.15 -10.80 8.26
CA ASP A 69 21.68 -11.81 9.22
C ASP A 69 20.68 -12.75 8.53
N THR A 70 20.78 -14.04 8.88
CA THR A 70 19.82 -15.02 8.37
C THR A 70 18.64 -15.23 9.29
N LEU A 71 18.71 -14.76 10.53
CA LEU A 71 17.65 -14.91 11.53
C LEU A 71 16.63 -13.78 11.43
N LEU A 72 15.37 -14.15 11.31
CA LEU A 72 14.22 -13.26 11.32
C LEU A 72 13.30 -13.59 12.52
N VAL A 73 13.19 -12.67 13.46
CA VAL A 73 12.35 -12.83 14.66
C VAL A 73 11.03 -12.11 14.45
N PHE A 74 9.91 -12.80 14.62
CA PHE A 74 8.57 -12.24 14.45
C PHE A 74 7.57 -12.91 15.39
N ASN A 75 6.42 -12.28 15.58
CA ASN A 75 5.34 -12.72 16.46
C ASN A 75 5.83 -13.07 17.88
N SER A 76 6.80 -12.30 18.34
CA SER A 76 7.40 -12.46 19.67
C SER A 76 6.57 -11.73 20.73
N LYS A 77 6.51 -12.29 21.95
CA LYS A 77 5.86 -11.61 23.09
C LYS A 77 6.48 -10.26 23.46
N ARG A 78 7.67 -9.94 22.93
CA ARG A 78 8.34 -8.65 23.11
C ARG A 78 7.88 -7.56 22.11
N GLN A 79 7.14 -7.96 21.09
CA GLN A 79 6.57 -7.03 20.11
C GLN A 79 5.28 -6.41 20.65
N TRP A 80 4.94 -5.25 20.18
CA TRP A 80 3.66 -4.64 20.45
C TRP A 80 2.50 -5.56 20.07
N ILE A 81 1.40 -5.47 20.82
CA ILE A 81 0.28 -6.39 20.61
C ILE A 81 -0.25 -6.33 19.17
N ASN A 82 -0.29 -5.13 18.56
CA ASN A 82 -0.81 -4.95 17.21
C ASN A 82 0.14 -5.40 16.09
N GLU A 83 1.36 -5.83 16.40
CA GLU A 83 2.26 -6.50 15.47
C GLU A 83 2.13 -8.03 15.55
N ARG A 84 1.49 -8.54 16.59
CA ARG A 84 1.31 -9.98 16.82
C ARG A 84 -0.02 -10.47 16.23
N LYS A 85 -0.10 -11.77 16.03
CA LYS A 85 -1.27 -12.43 15.45
C LYS A 85 -2.58 -11.95 16.06
N GLU A 86 -2.69 -12.02 17.40
CA GLU A 86 -3.93 -11.69 18.11
C GLU A 86 -4.38 -10.24 17.93
N GLY A 87 -3.44 -9.29 17.91
CA GLY A 87 -3.73 -7.89 17.68
C GLY A 87 -4.11 -7.60 16.23
N ILE A 88 -3.42 -8.23 15.26
CA ILE A 88 -3.75 -8.11 13.83
C ILE A 88 -5.16 -8.65 13.57
N GLU A 89 -5.50 -9.82 14.11
CA GLU A 89 -6.83 -10.44 13.93
C GLU A 89 -7.92 -9.54 14.56
N ALA A 90 -7.70 -9.02 15.76
CA ALA A 90 -8.64 -8.12 16.45
C ALA A 90 -8.84 -6.81 15.67
N THR A 91 -7.76 -6.15 15.28
CA THR A 91 -7.80 -4.88 14.55
C THR A 91 -8.42 -5.06 13.16
N SER A 92 -8.08 -6.13 12.45
CA SER A 92 -8.72 -6.46 11.16
C SER A 92 -10.23 -6.63 11.30
N LYS A 93 -10.68 -7.40 12.31
CA LYS A 93 -12.10 -7.61 12.59
C LYS A 93 -12.82 -6.28 12.86
N LEU A 94 -12.17 -5.38 13.60
CA LEU A 94 -12.73 -4.08 13.94
C LEU A 94 -12.92 -3.21 12.69
N PHE A 95 -11.90 -3.04 11.84
CA PHE A 95 -12.02 -2.30 10.59
C PHE A 95 -13.06 -2.90 9.64
N LYS A 96 -13.07 -4.22 9.51
CA LYS A 96 -14.05 -4.92 8.66
C LYS A 96 -15.50 -4.75 9.14
N SER A 97 -15.75 -4.66 10.45
CA SER A 97 -17.09 -4.37 10.99
C SER A 97 -17.62 -3.01 10.52
N LYS A 98 -16.73 -2.08 10.17
CA LYS A 98 -17.03 -0.76 9.59
C LYS A 98 -16.93 -0.74 8.06
N LYS A 99 -16.86 -1.90 7.39
CA LYS A 99 -16.74 -2.07 5.92
C LYS A 99 -15.44 -1.49 5.33
N ILE A 100 -14.41 -1.31 6.14
CA ILE A 100 -13.06 -0.93 5.69
C ILE A 100 -12.32 -2.21 5.33
N LYS A 101 -11.76 -2.24 4.13
CA LYS A 101 -10.94 -3.35 3.62
C LYS A 101 -9.55 -3.30 4.20
N VAL A 102 -8.92 -4.47 4.33
CA VAL A 102 -7.61 -4.60 4.97
C VAL A 102 -6.57 -5.13 3.99
N MET A 103 -5.43 -4.45 3.92
CA MET A 103 -4.18 -5.00 3.43
C MET A 103 -3.31 -5.41 4.62
N LEU A 104 -2.77 -6.62 4.62
CA LEU A 104 -1.71 -7.00 5.55
C LEU A 104 -0.36 -6.88 4.83
N LYS A 105 0.54 -6.04 5.37
CA LYS A 105 1.85 -5.70 4.79
C LYS A 105 2.96 -5.97 5.80
N PRO A 106 3.41 -7.23 5.98
CA PRO A 106 4.54 -7.54 6.85
C PRO A 106 5.81 -6.87 6.34
N GLN A 107 6.55 -6.24 7.24
CA GLN A 107 7.79 -5.53 6.96
C GLN A 107 8.95 -6.11 7.75
N ILE A 108 10.18 -5.80 7.36
CA ILE A 108 11.38 -6.15 8.13
C ILE A 108 11.95 -4.87 8.73
N TRP A 109 12.24 -4.92 10.02
CA TRP A 109 12.95 -3.85 10.73
C TRP A 109 14.40 -4.25 10.97
N ILE A 110 15.33 -3.39 10.53
CA ILE A 110 16.77 -3.52 10.77
C ILE A 110 17.21 -2.29 11.55
N PRO A 111 17.75 -2.44 12.78
CA PRO A 111 18.11 -1.31 13.63
C PRO A 111 19.25 -0.48 13.05
N LYS A 112 19.52 0.69 13.63
CA LYS A 112 20.64 1.60 13.30
C LYS A 112 20.63 2.09 11.85
N GLY A 113 19.42 2.28 11.27
CA GLY A 113 19.30 2.78 9.90
C GLY A 113 19.60 1.74 8.83
N GLY A 114 19.56 0.44 9.15
CA GLY A 114 19.66 -0.62 8.15
C GLY A 114 18.48 -0.59 7.17
N PHE A 115 18.77 -0.86 5.89
CA PHE A 115 17.82 -0.79 4.81
C PHE A 115 17.58 -2.18 4.18
N THR A 116 16.32 -2.59 4.10
CA THR A 116 15.91 -3.90 3.57
C THR A 116 16.36 -4.14 2.12
N GLY A 117 16.46 -3.08 1.33
CA GLY A 117 16.99 -3.13 -0.03
C GLY A 117 18.42 -3.65 -0.16
N ASN A 118 19.18 -3.60 0.95
CA ASN A 118 20.56 -4.07 1.01
C ASN A 118 20.71 -5.52 1.50
N ILE A 119 19.60 -6.23 1.79
CA ILE A 119 19.67 -7.61 2.29
C ILE A 119 20.45 -8.49 1.32
N LYS A 120 21.59 -8.98 1.77
CA LYS A 120 22.51 -9.79 0.95
C LYS A 120 23.28 -10.79 1.81
N MET A 121 23.21 -12.05 1.41
CA MET A 121 23.91 -13.14 2.07
C MET A 121 25.29 -13.37 1.44
N LYS A 122 26.24 -13.86 2.23
CA LYS A 122 27.66 -14.03 1.83
C LYS A 122 27.91 -15.38 1.13
N SER A 123 27.03 -16.34 1.29
CA SER A 123 27.18 -17.68 0.74
C SER A 123 25.83 -18.31 0.36
N GLU A 124 25.84 -19.31 -0.52
CA GLU A 124 24.63 -20.06 -0.87
C GLU A 124 23.97 -20.71 0.35
N LYS A 125 24.76 -21.20 1.30
CA LYS A 125 24.23 -21.77 2.56
C LYS A 125 23.46 -20.73 3.37
N GLU A 126 23.97 -19.49 3.45
CA GLU A 126 23.29 -18.40 4.15
C GLU A 126 22.02 -17.97 3.40
N TRP A 127 22.06 -17.92 2.05
CA TRP A 127 20.88 -17.65 1.24
C TRP A 127 19.77 -18.67 1.52
N ILE A 128 20.08 -19.98 1.47
CA ILE A 128 19.10 -21.03 1.76
C ILE A 128 18.54 -20.88 3.18
N THR A 129 19.39 -20.55 4.16
CA THR A 129 18.95 -20.34 5.54
C THR A 129 18.02 -19.15 5.67
N PHE A 130 18.37 -18.01 5.05
CA PHE A 130 17.56 -16.81 5.04
C PHE A 130 16.23 -17.02 4.30
N GLU A 131 16.25 -17.63 3.12
CA GLU A 131 15.06 -17.99 2.35
C GLU A 131 14.07 -18.83 3.17
N ASN A 132 14.57 -19.85 3.90
CA ASN A 132 13.73 -20.68 4.77
C ASN A 132 13.12 -19.87 5.94
N ASN A 133 13.85 -18.92 6.50
CA ASN A 133 13.36 -18.09 7.60
C ASN A 133 12.38 -17.03 7.09
N TYR A 134 12.66 -16.43 5.94
CA TYR A 134 11.74 -15.50 5.29
C TYR A 134 10.42 -16.21 4.86
N GLU A 135 10.51 -17.42 4.32
CA GLU A 135 9.34 -18.22 3.98
C GLU A 135 8.46 -18.48 5.21
N LYS A 136 9.06 -18.89 6.35
CA LYS A 136 8.31 -19.08 7.60
C LYS A 136 7.60 -17.81 8.03
N PHE A 137 8.27 -16.67 7.96
CA PHE A 137 7.73 -15.36 8.30
C PHE A 137 6.54 -15.00 7.41
N ILE A 138 6.71 -15.03 6.10
CA ILE A 138 5.69 -14.54 5.19
C ILE A 138 4.49 -15.49 5.08
N LEU A 139 4.70 -16.82 5.15
CA LEU A 139 3.61 -17.79 5.16
C LEU A 139 2.81 -17.75 6.48
N PHE A 140 3.45 -17.40 7.59
CA PHE A 140 2.76 -17.17 8.86
C PHE A 140 1.75 -16.02 8.70
N TYR A 141 2.18 -14.88 8.15
CA TYR A 141 1.29 -13.75 7.94
C TYR A 141 0.29 -13.96 6.79
N ALA A 142 0.63 -14.76 5.78
CA ALA A 142 -0.34 -15.15 4.74
C ALA A 142 -1.52 -15.95 5.33
N LYS A 143 -1.27 -16.82 6.31
CA LYS A 143 -2.32 -17.54 7.07
C LYS A 143 -3.18 -16.57 7.87
N ILE A 144 -2.58 -15.60 8.55
CA ILE A 144 -3.33 -14.56 9.29
C ILE A 144 -4.17 -13.73 8.32
N ALA A 145 -3.61 -13.30 7.17
CA ALA A 145 -4.36 -12.58 6.16
C ALA A 145 -5.59 -13.38 5.69
N GLN A 146 -5.43 -14.70 5.48
CA GLN A 146 -6.54 -15.56 5.09
C GLN A 146 -7.59 -15.69 6.19
N THR A 147 -7.20 -16.00 7.43
CA THR A 147 -8.14 -16.18 8.56
C THR A 147 -8.84 -14.88 8.95
N SER A 148 -8.18 -13.74 8.77
CA SER A 148 -8.74 -12.41 8.98
C SER A 148 -9.55 -11.89 7.78
N ASN A 149 -9.67 -12.69 6.71
CA ASN A 149 -10.33 -12.28 5.46
C ASN A 149 -9.81 -10.95 4.91
N CYS A 150 -8.49 -10.72 4.94
CA CYS A 150 -7.89 -9.55 4.30
C CYS A 150 -8.14 -9.61 2.79
N GLU A 151 -8.35 -8.46 2.16
CA GLU A 151 -8.58 -8.40 0.72
C GLU A 151 -7.27 -8.34 -0.09
N LEU A 152 -6.18 -7.90 0.55
CA LEU A 152 -4.87 -7.75 -0.08
C LEU A 152 -3.76 -8.17 0.88
N PHE A 153 -2.75 -8.85 0.35
CA PHE A 153 -1.56 -9.24 1.08
C PHE A 153 -0.31 -8.76 0.34
N CYS A 154 0.55 -8.01 1.03
CA CYS A 154 1.85 -7.60 0.52
C CYS A 154 2.90 -8.66 0.91
N ILE A 155 3.52 -9.28 -0.10
CA ILE A 155 4.41 -10.42 0.10
C ILE A 155 5.86 -10.05 0.41
N GLY A 156 6.16 -8.75 0.43
CA GLY A 156 7.50 -8.21 0.74
C GLY A 156 7.57 -6.72 0.48
N THR A 157 8.52 -6.06 1.14
CA THR A 157 8.70 -4.60 1.14
C THR A 157 10.15 -4.25 0.93
N GLU A 158 10.45 -3.56 -0.18
CA GLU A 158 11.74 -2.92 -0.48
C GLU A 158 12.97 -3.82 -0.31
N MET A 159 12.93 -5.05 -0.84
CA MET A 159 14.04 -6.02 -0.72
C MET A 159 14.78 -6.22 -2.04
N ASN A 160 15.12 -5.13 -2.73
CA ASN A 160 15.66 -5.15 -4.10
C ASN A 160 16.82 -6.15 -4.27
N SER A 161 17.87 -6.10 -3.43
CA SER A 161 19.01 -7.01 -3.56
C SER A 161 18.62 -8.48 -3.45
N PHE A 162 17.68 -8.82 -2.56
CA PHE A 162 17.17 -10.18 -2.43
C PHE A 162 16.32 -10.60 -3.64
N VAL A 163 15.47 -9.71 -4.11
CA VAL A 163 14.60 -9.96 -5.27
C VAL A 163 15.42 -10.23 -6.53
N ILE A 164 16.44 -9.41 -6.79
CA ILE A 164 17.31 -9.56 -7.96
C ILE A 164 18.22 -10.79 -7.85
N ALA A 165 18.76 -11.07 -6.67
CA ALA A 165 19.65 -12.21 -6.46
C ALA A 165 18.93 -13.57 -6.54
N ARG A 166 17.66 -13.63 -6.15
CA ARG A 166 16.92 -14.89 -5.93
C ARG A 166 15.56 -14.95 -6.64
N PRO A 167 15.42 -14.63 -7.93
CA PRO A 167 14.13 -14.53 -8.61
C PRO A 167 13.35 -15.85 -8.64
N LYS A 168 14.03 -16.98 -8.75
CA LYS A 168 13.38 -18.32 -8.72
C LYS A 168 12.76 -18.64 -7.37
N TYR A 169 13.41 -18.22 -6.28
CA TYR A 169 12.86 -18.36 -4.93
C TYR A 169 11.52 -17.60 -4.82
N TRP A 170 11.48 -16.35 -5.28
CA TRP A 170 10.28 -15.52 -5.22
C TRP A 170 9.10 -16.12 -6.01
N VAL A 171 9.36 -16.65 -7.21
CA VAL A 171 8.31 -17.32 -8.01
C VAL A 171 7.75 -18.54 -7.24
N ASN A 172 8.61 -19.34 -6.61
CA ASN A 172 8.19 -20.48 -5.81
C ASN A 172 7.41 -20.04 -4.55
N LEU A 173 7.88 -18.98 -3.86
CA LEU A 173 7.22 -18.42 -2.70
C LEU A 173 5.82 -17.91 -3.04
N ILE A 174 5.67 -17.17 -4.13
CA ILE A 174 4.36 -16.70 -4.63
C ILE A 174 3.41 -17.88 -4.86
N SER A 175 3.89 -18.97 -5.46
CA SER A 175 3.07 -20.17 -5.64
C SER A 175 2.60 -20.78 -4.31
N LYS A 176 3.47 -20.80 -3.28
CA LYS A 176 3.11 -21.27 -1.94
C LYS A 176 2.10 -20.35 -1.27
N ILE A 177 2.28 -19.03 -1.37
CA ILE A 177 1.36 -18.04 -0.81
C ILE A 177 -0.04 -18.20 -1.45
N LYS A 178 -0.14 -18.33 -2.77
CA LYS A 178 -1.43 -18.51 -3.49
C LYS A 178 -2.18 -19.80 -3.10
N LYS A 179 -1.51 -20.79 -2.53
CA LYS A 179 -2.18 -21.98 -1.97
C LYS A 179 -2.79 -21.74 -0.59
N ILE A 180 -2.37 -20.70 0.11
CA ILE A 180 -2.81 -20.34 1.47
C ILE A 180 -3.79 -19.17 1.44
N PHE A 181 -3.47 -18.13 0.68
CA PHE A 181 -4.22 -16.89 0.61
C PHE A 181 -4.91 -16.74 -0.74
N THR A 182 -6.24 -16.59 -0.70
CA THR A 182 -7.10 -16.52 -1.90
C THR A 182 -7.42 -15.10 -2.35
N GLY A 183 -7.06 -14.10 -1.54
CA GLY A 183 -7.19 -12.68 -1.89
C GLY A 183 -6.13 -12.21 -2.87
N LYS A 184 -6.10 -10.92 -3.15
CA LYS A 184 -5.11 -10.31 -4.05
C LYS A 184 -3.75 -10.19 -3.38
N ILE A 185 -2.68 -10.29 -4.18
CA ILE A 185 -1.31 -10.12 -3.70
C ILE A 185 -0.59 -9.00 -4.41
N THR A 186 0.28 -8.32 -3.70
CA THR A 186 1.25 -7.36 -4.22
C THR A 186 2.61 -7.57 -3.55
N TYR A 187 3.64 -7.09 -4.18
CA TYR A 187 4.96 -6.81 -3.59
C TYR A 187 5.19 -5.33 -3.76
N THR A 188 5.79 -4.68 -2.80
CA THR A 188 6.15 -3.28 -2.95
C THR A 188 7.65 -3.09 -3.03
N GLU A 189 8.06 -2.22 -3.94
CA GLU A 189 9.45 -1.83 -4.09
C GLU A 189 9.58 -0.32 -3.95
N ASN A 190 10.80 0.11 -3.62
CA ASN A 190 11.14 1.52 -3.47
C ASN A 190 10.97 2.28 -4.79
N TRP A 191 10.77 3.58 -4.72
CA TRP A 191 10.50 4.49 -5.82
C TRP A 191 11.54 4.45 -6.95
N ASP A 192 12.78 4.09 -6.67
CA ASP A 192 13.89 4.06 -7.65
C ASP A 192 14.11 2.69 -8.30
N THR A 193 13.53 1.62 -7.74
CA THR A 193 13.79 0.24 -8.19
C THR A 193 12.53 -0.56 -8.53
N TYR A 194 11.32 0.01 -8.40
CA TYR A 194 10.04 -0.70 -8.60
C TYR A 194 9.89 -1.37 -9.99
N ALA A 195 10.53 -0.82 -11.01
CA ALA A 195 10.45 -1.37 -12.37
C ALA A 195 11.36 -2.58 -12.59
N THR A 196 12.27 -2.89 -11.64
CA THR A 196 13.25 -3.98 -11.76
C THR A 196 12.75 -5.32 -11.20
N VAL A 197 11.59 -5.35 -10.57
CA VAL A 197 11.02 -6.55 -9.95
C VAL A 197 10.71 -7.62 -11.02
N PRO A 198 11.33 -8.82 -10.96
CA PRO A 198 11.25 -9.78 -12.07
C PRO A 198 9.97 -10.61 -12.12
N PHE A 199 9.09 -10.52 -11.12
CA PHE A 199 7.86 -11.31 -10.98
C PHE A 199 6.59 -10.48 -10.99
N LEU A 200 6.60 -9.27 -11.58
CA LEU A 200 5.44 -8.38 -11.63
C LEU A 200 4.19 -9.04 -12.23
N ASP A 201 4.36 -9.90 -13.24
CA ASP A 201 3.25 -10.61 -13.88
C ASP A 201 2.53 -11.59 -12.94
N SER A 202 3.19 -12.04 -11.91
CA SER A 202 2.64 -12.96 -10.90
C SER A 202 1.80 -12.28 -9.82
N LEU A 203 1.80 -10.94 -9.77
CA LEU A 203 1.11 -10.11 -8.80
C LEU A 203 -0.22 -9.58 -9.35
N ASP A 204 -1.10 -9.10 -8.46
CA ASP A 204 -2.35 -8.45 -8.84
C ASP A 204 -2.21 -6.93 -9.03
N TYR A 205 -1.25 -6.33 -8.32
CA TYR A 205 -0.86 -4.92 -8.42
C TYR A 205 0.65 -4.79 -8.48
N ILE A 206 1.13 -3.75 -9.16
CA ILE A 206 2.51 -3.29 -9.06
C ILE A 206 2.56 -2.31 -7.89
N GLY A 207 3.14 -2.74 -6.77
CA GLY A 207 3.27 -1.93 -5.55
C GLY A 207 4.50 -1.03 -5.60
N ILE A 208 4.31 0.22 -5.18
CA ILE A 208 5.38 1.21 -5.09
C ILE A 208 5.27 1.95 -3.76
N ASP A 209 6.35 2.01 -2.99
CA ASP A 209 6.48 2.96 -1.89
C ASP A 209 6.98 4.28 -2.49
N ALA A 210 6.00 5.23 -2.66
CA ALA A 210 6.08 6.32 -3.63
C ALA A 210 6.68 7.60 -3.03
N TYR A 211 7.91 7.53 -2.54
CA TYR A 211 8.65 8.66 -1.99
C TYR A 211 9.57 9.33 -3.02
N PHE A 212 9.06 9.60 -4.22
CA PHE A 212 9.83 10.18 -5.32
C PHE A 212 10.35 11.58 -4.99
N PRO A 213 11.64 11.88 -5.25
CA PRO A 213 12.13 13.25 -5.23
C PRO A 213 11.52 14.04 -6.40
N LEU A 214 10.96 15.22 -6.12
CA LEU A 214 10.20 15.99 -7.12
C LEU A 214 10.70 17.42 -7.30
N ASP A 215 10.81 18.20 -6.22
CA ASP A 215 11.07 19.63 -6.23
C ASP A 215 11.97 19.99 -5.03
N ASN A 216 12.92 20.88 -5.25
CA ASN A 216 13.86 21.34 -4.24
C ASN A 216 13.43 22.67 -3.57
N ALA A 217 12.22 23.13 -3.81
CA ALA A 217 11.71 24.36 -3.19
C ALA A 217 11.48 24.16 -1.69
N LYS A 218 11.79 25.18 -0.90
CA LYS A 218 11.49 25.22 0.54
C LYS A 218 10.02 24.91 0.82
N THR A 219 9.12 25.54 0.07
CA THR A 219 7.69 25.26 0.05
C THR A 219 7.29 24.93 -1.39
N PRO A 220 7.15 23.65 -1.76
CA PRO A 220 6.80 23.26 -3.12
C PRO A 220 5.42 23.80 -3.50
N THR A 221 5.27 24.29 -4.74
CA THR A 221 3.96 24.69 -5.25
C THR A 221 3.26 23.49 -5.89
N ILE A 222 1.93 23.49 -5.89
CA ILE A 222 1.14 22.43 -6.54
C ILE A 222 1.59 22.25 -7.99
N LYS A 223 1.71 23.35 -8.76
CA LYS A 223 2.08 23.32 -10.18
C LYS A 223 3.47 22.75 -10.42
N ALA A 224 4.48 23.16 -9.64
CA ALA A 224 5.85 22.63 -9.78
C ALA A 224 5.89 21.14 -9.47
N THR A 225 5.24 20.71 -8.37
CA THR A 225 5.14 19.32 -7.99
C THR A 225 4.40 18.48 -9.04
N GLU A 226 3.29 18.99 -9.60
CA GLU A 226 2.56 18.33 -10.70
C GLU A 226 3.44 18.19 -11.95
N THR A 227 4.24 19.22 -12.27
CA THR A 227 5.16 19.16 -13.40
C THR A 227 6.24 18.10 -13.21
N ALA A 228 6.82 18.03 -12.00
CA ALA A 228 7.82 17.03 -11.67
C ALA A 228 7.27 15.58 -11.73
N TRP A 229 5.98 15.39 -11.43
CA TRP A 229 5.31 14.09 -11.55
C TRP A 229 5.13 13.60 -13.00
N GLN A 230 5.11 14.48 -14.03
CA GLN A 230 4.75 14.10 -15.40
C GLN A 230 5.63 12.98 -15.99
N PRO A 231 6.97 13.06 -15.97
CA PRO A 231 7.81 11.98 -16.50
C PRO A 231 7.60 10.66 -15.75
N LEU A 232 7.53 10.68 -14.41
CA LEU A 232 7.32 9.51 -13.56
C LEU A 232 5.95 8.87 -13.83
N LYS A 233 4.92 9.68 -13.94
CA LYS A 233 3.56 9.23 -14.31
C LYS A 233 3.53 8.53 -15.65
N LYS A 234 4.27 9.04 -16.64
CA LYS A 234 4.40 8.42 -17.98
C LYS A 234 5.05 7.04 -17.89
N GLU A 235 6.13 6.91 -17.13
CA GLU A 235 6.83 5.63 -16.91
C GLU A 235 5.94 4.60 -16.22
N MET A 236 5.27 4.98 -15.13
CA MET A 236 4.33 4.12 -14.42
C MET A 236 3.18 3.66 -15.32
N LYS A 237 2.63 4.54 -16.15
CA LYS A 237 1.58 4.20 -17.11
C LYS A 237 2.06 3.18 -18.15
N GLN A 238 3.29 3.32 -18.63
CA GLN A 238 3.90 2.37 -19.56
C GLN A 238 4.11 1.00 -18.89
N LEU A 239 4.61 0.99 -17.65
CA LEU A 239 4.80 -0.24 -16.88
C LEU A 239 3.47 -0.94 -16.62
N ALA A 240 2.45 -0.20 -16.17
CA ALA A 240 1.10 -0.72 -15.96
C ALA A 240 0.52 -1.36 -17.24
N LYS A 241 0.70 -0.71 -18.39
CA LYS A 241 0.28 -1.24 -19.70
C LYS A 241 1.06 -2.49 -20.10
N LYS A 242 2.39 -2.48 -19.93
CA LYS A 242 3.28 -3.60 -20.26
C LYS A 242 2.87 -4.90 -19.55
N HIS A 243 2.57 -4.81 -18.26
CA HIS A 243 2.23 -5.95 -17.42
C HIS A 243 0.71 -6.19 -17.31
N ASN A 244 -0.12 -5.33 -17.91
CA ASN A 244 -1.59 -5.35 -17.73
C ASN A 244 -2.00 -5.37 -16.25
N LYS A 245 -1.32 -4.57 -15.42
CA LYS A 245 -1.55 -4.46 -13.98
C LYS A 245 -1.70 -3.00 -13.59
N LYS A 246 -2.55 -2.74 -12.59
CA LYS A 246 -2.64 -1.37 -12.04
C LYS A 246 -1.48 -1.10 -11.08
N ILE A 247 -1.01 0.15 -11.09
CA ILE A 247 -0.08 0.66 -10.08
C ILE A 247 -0.84 0.91 -8.77
N LEU A 248 -0.25 0.50 -7.67
CA LEU A 248 -0.73 0.76 -6.31
C LEU A 248 0.38 1.45 -5.52
N PHE A 249 0.13 2.65 -5.01
CA PHE A 249 1.04 3.25 -4.04
C PHE A 249 0.80 2.58 -2.68
N THR A 250 1.61 1.59 -2.36
CA THR A 250 1.54 0.85 -1.10
C THR A 250 1.93 1.71 0.09
N GLU A 251 2.71 2.74 -0.16
CA GLU A 251 2.92 3.90 0.71
C GLU A 251 3.04 5.16 -0.14
N TYR A 252 2.49 6.25 0.35
CA TYR A 252 2.75 7.60 -0.15
C TYR A 252 2.52 8.61 0.96
N GLY A 253 3.29 9.68 0.96
CA GLY A 253 3.15 10.73 1.96
C GLY A 253 4.28 11.74 1.89
N TYR A 254 4.07 12.85 2.56
CA TYR A 254 5.04 13.93 2.66
C TYR A 254 5.07 14.42 4.10
N GLN A 255 6.25 14.67 4.61
CA GLN A 255 6.42 15.28 5.92
C GLN A 255 5.94 16.74 5.90
N SER A 256 5.37 17.25 6.99
CA SER A 256 4.94 18.64 7.09
C SER A 256 6.12 19.56 7.46
N LYS A 257 7.18 19.54 6.63
CA LYS A 257 8.42 20.30 6.86
C LYS A 257 8.89 21.02 5.60
N ASP A 258 9.86 21.92 5.77
CA ASP A 258 10.55 22.54 4.64
C ASP A 258 11.20 21.47 3.74
N TYR A 259 11.21 21.72 2.44
CA TYR A 259 11.79 20.83 1.40
C TYR A 259 11.15 19.44 1.32
N THR A 260 9.86 19.31 1.67
CA THR A 260 9.17 18.01 1.83
C THR A 260 9.15 17.13 0.58
N THR A 261 9.36 17.69 -0.61
CA THR A 261 9.40 16.96 -1.89
C THR A 261 10.80 16.71 -2.43
N LEU A 262 11.86 17.20 -1.76
CA LEU A 262 13.24 17.02 -2.24
C LEU A 262 13.71 15.57 -2.04
N GLU A 263 13.65 15.08 -0.83
CA GLU A 263 13.93 13.70 -0.42
C GLU A 263 12.87 13.29 0.61
N PRO A 264 11.69 12.87 0.14
CA PRO A 264 10.54 12.66 1.03
C PRO A 264 10.78 11.65 2.16
N TRP A 265 11.71 10.70 1.98
CA TRP A 265 12.06 9.69 2.99
C TRP A 265 13.03 10.18 4.06
N ASP A 266 13.79 11.27 3.81
CA ASP A 266 14.85 11.73 4.72
C ASP A 266 14.29 12.61 5.84
N HIS A 267 14.41 12.16 7.07
CA HIS A 267 13.99 12.91 8.26
C HIS A 267 15.00 13.97 8.72
N SER A 268 16.24 13.93 8.21
CA SER A 268 17.35 14.79 8.68
C SER A 268 17.40 16.17 8.03
N LYS A 269 16.81 16.36 6.84
CA LYS A 269 16.94 17.56 6.00
C LYS A 269 16.41 18.83 6.64
N SER A 270 15.34 18.76 7.40
CA SER A 270 14.74 19.89 8.12
C SER A 270 13.82 19.40 9.21
N SER A 271 13.75 20.13 10.30
CA SER A 271 12.74 19.98 11.36
C SER A 271 11.76 21.16 11.39
N THR A 272 11.95 22.17 10.52
CA THR A 272 11.07 23.34 10.46
C THR A 272 9.71 22.95 9.90
N VAL A 273 8.66 23.16 10.68
CA VAL A 273 7.29 22.83 10.26
C VAL A 273 6.88 23.68 9.05
N ASN A 274 6.36 23.01 8.03
CA ASN A 274 5.81 23.63 6.82
C ASN A 274 4.54 22.88 6.40
N LEU A 275 3.43 23.19 7.05
CA LEU A 275 2.12 22.60 6.75
C LEU A 275 1.70 22.83 5.31
N LYS A 276 2.03 24.00 4.76
CA LYS A 276 1.69 24.35 3.36
C LYS A 276 2.43 23.50 2.34
N GLY A 277 3.67 23.14 2.62
CA GLY A 277 4.43 22.20 1.81
C GLY A 277 3.72 20.85 1.70
N GLN A 278 3.28 20.27 2.82
CA GLN A 278 2.53 19.02 2.86
C GLN A 278 1.19 19.11 2.12
N GLU A 279 0.40 20.19 2.34
CA GLU A 279 -0.86 20.41 1.63
C GLU A 279 -0.68 20.43 0.11
N ASN A 280 0.31 21.19 -0.38
CA ASN A 280 0.57 21.34 -1.79
C ASN A 280 1.04 20.02 -2.43
N ALA A 281 1.92 19.30 -1.77
CA ALA A 281 2.43 18.01 -2.24
C ALA A 281 1.33 16.93 -2.31
N LEU A 282 0.48 16.82 -1.28
CA LEU A 282 -0.68 15.91 -1.30
C LEU A 282 -1.73 16.31 -2.33
N THR A 283 -1.97 17.59 -2.53
CA THR A 283 -2.89 18.06 -3.58
C THR A 283 -2.37 17.67 -4.97
N ALA A 284 -1.08 17.85 -5.21
CA ALA A 284 -0.46 17.53 -6.50
C ALA A 284 -0.54 16.03 -6.82
N ILE A 285 -0.20 15.14 -5.87
CA ILE A 285 -0.26 13.69 -6.09
C ILE A 285 -1.70 13.22 -6.37
N PHE A 286 -2.70 13.76 -5.65
CA PHE A 286 -4.10 13.46 -5.90
C PHE A 286 -4.55 13.91 -7.29
N ASN A 287 -4.18 15.11 -7.71
CA ASN A 287 -4.52 15.65 -9.04
C ASN A 287 -3.90 14.81 -10.15
N GLN A 288 -2.70 14.27 -9.95
CA GLN A 288 -1.99 13.49 -10.96
C GLN A 288 -2.50 12.07 -11.12
N PHE A 289 -2.87 11.37 -10.05
CA PHE A 289 -3.07 9.94 -10.11
C PHE A 289 -4.51 9.46 -9.90
N TRP A 290 -5.32 10.10 -9.04
CA TRP A 290 -6.61 9.53 -8.63
C TRP A 290 -7.64 9.41 -9.74
N LYS A 291 -7.49 10.11 -10.86
CA LYS A 291 -8.37 10.02 -12.04
C LYS A 291 -7.91 8.98 -13.06
N GLU A 292 -6.70 8.42 -12.93
CA GLU A 292 -6.12 7.51 -13.93
C GLU A 292 -6.65 6.09 -13.76
N ASP A 293 -7.18 5.48 -14.81
CA ASP A 293 -7.76 4.12 -14.77
C ASP A 293 -6.73 3.02 -14.46
N TRP A 294 -5.49 3.25 -14.86
CA TRP A 294 -4.35 2.35 -14.61
C TRP A 294 -3.79 2.47 -13.19
N PHE A 295 -4.27 3.42 -12.39
CA PHE A 295 -3.89 3.63 -11.00
C PHE A 295 -4.96 3.06 -10.06
N ALA A 296 -4.58 2.20 -9.12
CA ALA A 296 -5.50 1.56 -8.19
C ALA A 296 -5.88 2.45 -7.00
N GLY A 297 -5.02 3.40 -6.63
CA GLY A 297 -5.09 4.19 -5.42
C GLY A 297 -3.84 4.02 -4.56
N GLY A 298 -3.94 4.26 -3.27
CA GLY A 298 -2.79 4.10 -2.39
C GLY A 298 -3.11 4.20 -0.90
N PHE A 299 -2.07 3.95 -0.10
CA PHE A 299 -2.10 3.99 1.35
C PHE A 299 -1.26 5.17 1.84
N LEU A 300 -1.92 6.13 2.48
CA LEU A 300 -1.27 7.31 3.03
C LEU A 300 -0.38 6.92 4.22
N TRP A 301 0.87 7.27 4.18
CA TRP A 301 1.83 7.13 5.26
C TRP A 301 1.84 8.41 6.10
N LYS A 302 1.40 8.41 7.36
CA LYS A 302 0.91 7.31 8.20
C LYS A 302 -0.20 7.81 9.14
N TRP A 303 -0.83 6.90 9.88
CA TRP A 303 -1.92 7.21 10.81
C TRP A 303 -1.71 6.51 12.15
N TYR A 304 -1.82 7.24 13.26
CA TYR A 304 -1.69 6.73 14.61
C TYR A 304 -3.04 6.44 15.25
N ASP A 305 -3.10 5.49 16.19
CA ASP A 305 -4.30 5.08 16.93
C ASP A 305 -4.78 6.15 17.92
N ASN A 306 -3.86 6.87 18.57
CA ASN A 306 -4.19 7.99 19.45
C ASN A 306 -4.34 9.28 18.64
N ASN A 307 -5.54 9.51 18.11
CA ASN A 307 -5.80 10.69 17.27
C ASN A 307 -5.68 12.03 18.00
N ILE A 308 -5.86 12.05 19.33
CA ILE A 308 -5.81 13.29 20.11
C ILE A 308 -4.38 13.82 20.18
N GLU A 309 -3.41 12.92 20.31
CA GLU A 309 -1.99 13.27 20.46
C GLU A 309 -1.22 13.27 19.13
N ALA A 310 -1.81 12.70 18.07
CA ALA A 310 -1.14 12.57 16.78
C ALA A 310 -1.14 13.88 15.99
N GLY A 311 0.00 14.20 15.39
CA GLY A 311 0.13 15.31 14.45
C GLY A 311 -0.04 16.69 15.06
N GLY A 312 -0.95 17.49 14.51
CA GLY A 312 -1.15 18.88 14.94
C GLY A 312 -0.24 19.87 14.22
N THR A 313 -0.48 21.17 14.46
CA THR A 313 0.16 22.26 13.70
C THR A 313 1.64 22.47 13.99
N SER A 314 2.16 21.88 15.07
CA SER A 314 3.57 21.92 15.45
C SER A 314 4.36 20.66 15.07
N ASP A 315 3.69 19.65 14.52
CA ASP A 315 4.29 18.37 14.12
C ASP A 315 4.83 18.46 12.69
N SER A 316 6.09 18.02 12.48
CA SER A 316 6.76 18.01 11.18
C SER A 316 6.73 16.63 10.48
N ASP A 317 6.12 15.60 11.07
CA ASP A 317 6.07 14.23 10.53
C ASP A 317 5.02 14.05 9.42
N TYR A 318 4.93 12.87 8.87
CA TYR A 318 4.05 12.50 7.75
C TYR A 318 2.57 12.55 8.07
N THR A 319 2.19 12.18 9.31
CA THR A 319 0.77 12.11 9.64
C THR A 319 0.04 13.40 9.31
N VAL A 320 -1.14 13.25 8.74
CA VAL A 320 -2.02 14.39 8.42
C VAL A 320 -2.99 14.72 9.55
N GLN A 321 -3.01 13.87 10.61
CA GLN A 321 -3.92 14.00 11.74
C GLN A 321 -3.78 15.37 12.39
N ASN A 322 -4.91 16.04 12.62
CA ASN A 322 -4.99 17.38 13.22
C ASN A 322 -4.20 18.48 12.47
N LYS A 323 -3.91 18.27 11.17
CA LYS A 323 -3.26 19.24 10.28
C LYS A 323 -4.23 19.70 9.18
N PRO A 324 -3.99 20.84 8.53
CA PRO A 324 -4.82 21.30 7.41
C PRO A 324 -4.91 20.28 6.26
N SER A 325 -3.85 19.51 6.02
CA SER A 325 -3.77 18.45 5.00
C SER A 325 -4.77 17.29 5.23
N GLU A 326 -5.25 17.07 6.46
CA GLU A 326 -6.31 16.07 6.74
C GLU A 326 -7.60 16.38 5.96
N LYS A 327 -7.96 17.69 5.85
CA LYS A 327 -9.14 18.11 5.08
C LYS A 327 -8.97 17.84 3.58
N ILE A 328 -7.74 17.92 3.07
CA ILE A 328 -7.42 17.61 1.66
C ILE A 328 -7.63 16.11 1.40
N VAL A 329 -7.11 15.26 2.28
CA VAL A 329 -7.29 13.80 2.21
C VAL A 329 -8.76 13.46 2.29
N LYS A 330 -9.49 13.96 3.29
CA LYS A 330 -10.93 13.75 3.46
C LYS A 330 -11.73 14.13 2.21
N LYS A 331 -11.44 15.29 1.62
CA LYS A 331 -12.08 15.78 0.39
C LYS A 331 -11.77 14.88 -0.80
N GLN A 332 -10.53 14.38 -0.92
CA GLN A 332 -10.17 13.49 -2.02
C GLN A 332 -10.84 12.12 -1.86
N TYR A 333 -10.84 11.56 -0.66
CA TYR A 333 -11.40 10.25 -0.38
C TYR A 333 -12.95 10.21 -0.42
N SER A 334 -13.61 11.37 -0.33
CA SER A 334 -15.07 11.47 -0.52
C SER A 334 -15.53 11.42 -1.99
N LYS A 335 -14.62 11.56 -2.95
CA LYS A 335 -14.96 11.49 -4.38
C LYS A 335 -15.24 10.03 -4.78
N LYS A 336 -16.39 9.82 -5.43
CA LYS A 336 -16.80 8.51 -5.95
C LYS A 336 -16.20 8.23 -7.31
#